data_8fa6c4a18852987cda639623905de2f3
#
_entry.id   8fa6c4a18852987cda639623905de2f3
#
_cell.length_a   1.000
_cell.length_b   1.000
_cell.length_c   1.000
_cell.angle_alpha   90.00
_cell.angle_beta   90.00
_cell.angle_gamma   90.00
#
_symmetry.space_group_name_H-M   'P 1'
#
loop_
_entity.id
_entity.type
_entity.pdbx_description
1 polymer ?
#
loop_
_entity_poly.entity_id
_entity_poly.type
_entity_poly.pdbx_seq_one_letter_code
_entity_poly.pdbx_strand_id
1 'polypeptide(L)'
;MEDLLVSVIVTAYNVEKYIDECIESIVNQSYKNLEIIIVDDGSPDSVPQKCDAWRERDTRIKVIHKTNGGVSSAKNLGVAAATGELIGFVDGDDCIALNYYETLVNALKKNESDIVRMGMERIDENGKFINRVIPKEASYSGYEALQCIGKDDGIFIMNQLSLSKREVFENISFPEGRVCEDAAVAHQFYMKIKKLTVLPYDLYRYRIVSQSIMHKKIVIKRLDIIEALYDRFLSYQNSGYIELLADTCNIAKNKMWILGRIKFITKADKVRKQQIIKMYRYMYRNVDKPSNAHCAIFFHIYIIK
;
A
#
# COMPACT_ATOMS: atom_id res chain seq x y z
N MET A 1 21.49 21.88 -9.17
CA MET A 1 21.25 20.49 -8.68
C MET A 1 20.48 19.80 -9.76
N GLU A 2 20.95 18.64 -10.23
CA GLU A 2 20.22 17.85 -11.23
C GLU A 2 18.81 17.49 -10.73
N ASP A 3 17.85 17.57 -11.64
CA ASP A 3 16.48 17.15 -11.32
C ASP A 3 16.42 15.62 -11.33
N LEU A 4 16.12 15.01 -10.16
CA LEU A 4 16.01 13.57 -10.00
C LEU A 4 14.88 13.03 -10.88
N LEU A 5 15.12 11.96 -11.62
CA LEU A 5 14.08 11.30 -12.41
C LEU A 5 13.13 10.54 -11.48
N VAL A 6 11.84 10.82 -11.60
CA VAL A 6 10.78 10.10 -10.87
C VAL A 6 10.12 9.08 -11.79
N SER A 7 10.20 7.81 -11.44
CA SER A 7 9.42 6.75 -12.06
C SER A 7 8.04 6.68 -11.40
N VAL A 8 7.02 7.10 -12.13
CA VAL A 8 5.61 7.03 -11.71
C VAL A 8 5.03 5.71 -12.20
N ILE A 9 4.77 4.79 -11.29
CA ILE A 9 4.19 3.49 -11.62
C ILE A 9 2.66 3.58 -11.47
N VAL A 10 1.95 3.36 -12.58
CA VAL A 10 0.48 3.33 -12.61
C VAL A 10 0.01 1.90 -12.77
N THR A 11 -0.75 1.38 -11.81
CA THR A 11 -1.36 0.04 -11.91
C THR A 11 -2.80 0.16 -12.38
N ALA A 12 -3.15 -0.53 -13.47
CA ALA A 12 -4.48 -0.43 -14.08
C ALA A 12 -5.11 -1.81 -14.27
N TYR A 13 -6.36 -1.98 -13.82
CA TYR A 13 -7.18 -3.15 -14.10
C TYR A 13 -8.66 -2.81 -13.99
N ASN A 14 -9.39 -2.89 -15.13
CA ASN A 14 -10.85 -2.65 -15.18
C ASN A 14 -11.26 -1.26 -14.65
N VAL A 15 -10.53 -0.23 -15.09
CA VAL A 15 -10.66 1.17 -14.64
C VAL A 15 -10.91 2.14 -15.82
N GLU A 16 -11.54 1.67 -16.91
CA GLU A 16 -11.74 2.46 -18.15
C GLU A 16 -12.39 3.82 -17.92
N LYS A 17 -13.20 3.97 -16.86
CA LYS A 17 -13.89 5.22 -16.52
C LYS A 17 -12.94 6.29 -15.96
N TYR A 18 -11.82 5.89 -15.39
CA TYR A 18 -10.97 6.77 -14.57
C TYR A 18 -9.56 6.93 -15.13
N ILE A 19 -9.09 5.96 -15.93
CA ILE A 19 -7.69 5.89 -16.37
C ILE A 19 -7.24 7.14 -17.14
N ASP A 20 -8.11 7.76 -17.94
CA ASP A 20 -7.78 8.99 -18.65
C ASP A 20 -7.52 10.15 -17.67
N GLU A 21 -8.39 10.35 -16.67
CA GLU A 21 -8.21 11.37 -15.64
C GLU A 21 -6.94 11.12 -14.81
N CYS A 22 -6.66 9.86 -14.49
CA CYS A 22 -5.45 9.45 -13.80
C CYS A 22 -4.20 9.86 -14.59
N ILE A 23 -4.08 9.40 -15.84
CA ILE A 23 -2.90 9.68 -16.69
C ILE A 23 -2.77 11.18 -16.95
N GLU A 24 -3.86 11.87 -17.25
CA GLU A 24 -3.87 13.32 -17.46
C GLU A 24 -3.34 14.08 -16.24
N SER A 25 -3.71 13.67 -15.03
CA SER A 25 -3.22 14.26 -13.79
C SER A 25 -1.69 14.11 -13.60
N ILE A 26 -1.11 13.02 -14.12
CA ILE A 26 0.33 12.74 -14.05
C ILE A 26 1.10 13.48 -15.15
N VAL A 27 0.60 13.46 -16.37
CA VAL A 27 1.24 14.14 -17.53
C VAL A 27 1.35 15.64 -17.30
N ASN A 28 0.34 16.23 -16.68
CA ASN A 28 0.26 17.67 -16.42
C ASN A 28 1.02 18.13 -15.18
N GLN A 29 1.68 17.26 -14.42
CA GLN A 29 2.43 17.65 -13.22
C GLN A 29 3.37 18.82 -13.46
N SER A 30 3.52 19.71 -12.46
CA SER A 30 4.48 20.83 -12.48
C SER A 30 5.92 20.31 -12.55
N TYR A 31 6.25 19.24 -11.85
CA TYR A 31 7.52 18.53 -11.98
C TYR A 31 7.60 17.77 -13.29
N LYS A 32 8.59 18.08 -14.16
CA LYS A 32 8.63 17.58 -15.54
C LYS A 32 9.51 16.36 -15.74
N ASN A 33 10.51 16.12 -14.88
CA ASN A 33 11.44 15.00 -15.02
C ASN A 33 10.81 13.70 -14.52
N LEU A 34 9.83 13.20 -15.28
CA LEU A 34 9.07 11.99 -15.00
C LEU A 34 9.28 10.95 -16.11
N GLU A 35 9.37 9.68 -15.74
CA GLU A 35 8.97 8.55 -16.59
C GLU A 35 7.67 7.97 -16.02
N ILE A 36 6.74 7.62 -16.88
CA ILE A 36 5.41 7.14 -16.49
C ILE A 36 5.28 5.70 -16.99
N ILE A 37 5.21 4.76 -16.06
CA ILE A 37 5.15 3.32 -16.36
C ILE A 37 3.75 2.83 -16.03
N ILE A 38 2.94 2.63 -17.07
CA ILE A 38 1.58 2.12 -16.92
C ILE A 38 1.62 0.61 -17.07
N VAL A 39 1.21 -0.11 -16.03
CA VAL A 39 1.10 -1.56 -16.04
C VAL A 39 -0.36 -1.94 -16.09
N ASP A 40 -0.83 -2.35 -17.26
CA ASP A 40 -2.15 -2.92 -17.47
C ASP A 40 -2.12 -4.41 -17.09
N ASP A 41 -2.79 -4.75 -16.01
CA ASP A 41 -2.84 -6.11 -15.45
C ASP A 41 -3.91 -6.98 -16.16
N GLY A 42 -3.94 -6.94 -17.48
CA GLY A 42 -4.85 -7.73 -18.31
C GLY A 42 -6.30 -7.27 -18.19
N SER A 43 -6.54 -5.98 -18.33
CA SER A 43 -7.87 -5.38 -18.25
C SER A 43 -8.82 -5.94 -19.32
N PRO A 44 -10.06 -6.32 -18.95
CA PRO A 44 -11.06 -6.82 -19.90
C PRO A 44 -11.83 -5.72 -20.64
N ASP A 45 -11.66 -4.47 -20.20
CA ASP A 45 -12.32 -3.26 -20.72
C ASP A 45 -11.41 -2.49 -21.71
N SER A 46 -11.69 -1.21 -21.97
CA SER A 46 -10.95 -0.37 -22.91
C SER A 46 -9.63 0.22 -22.36
N VAL A 47 -9.19 -0.15 -21.17
CA VAL A 47 -7.92 0.33 -20.57
C VAL A 47 -6.70 0.11 -21.49
N PRO A 48 -6.50 -1.06 -22.13
CA PRO A 48 -5.32 -1.27 -22.98
C PRO A 48 -5.24 -0.24 -24.11
N GLN A 49 -6.34 -0.02 -24.82
CA GLN A 49 -6.41 0.91 -25.97
C GLN A 49 -6.19 2.36 -25.52
N LYS A 50 -6.75 2.74 -24.37
CA LYS A 50 -6.56 4.08 -23.80
C LYS A 50 -5.10 4.33 -23.40
N CYS A 51 -4.46 3.37 -22.75
CA CYS A 51 -3.06 3.47 -22.36
C CYS A 51 -2.13 3.59 -23.59
N ASP A 52 -2.39 2.80 -24.64
CA ASP A 52 -1.64 2.91 -25.90
C ASP A 52 -1.82 4.29 -26.57
N ALA A 53 -3.04 4.81 -26.60
CA ALA A 53 -3.31 6.14 -27.13
C ALA A 53 -2.59 7.26 -26.32
N TRP A 54 -2.42 7.11 -25.03
CA TRP A 54 -1.64 8.04 -24.20
C TRP A 54 -0.13 7.93 -24.48
N ARG A 55 0.40 6.72 -24.68
CA ARG A 55 1.81 6.50 -25.06
C ARG A 55 2.16 7.20 -26.37
N GLU A 56 1.23 7.24 -27.32
CA GLU A 56 1.44 7.94 -28.60
C GLU A 56 1.49 9.47 -28.44
N ARG A 57 0.89 10.02 -27.38
CA ARG A 57 0.80 11.47 -27.14
C ARG A 57 1.94 12.02 -26.27
N ASP A 58 2.53 11.18 -25.39
CA ASP A 58 3.57 11.60 -24.46
C ASP A 58 4.70 10.57 -24.42
N THR A 59 5.88 10.96 -24.86
CA THR A 59 7.07 10.10 -24.95
C THR A 59 7.62 9.63 -23.61
N ARG A 60 7.18 10.23 -22.50
CA ARG A 60 7.54 9.82 -21.14
C ARG A 60 6.79 8.56 -20.71
N ILE A 61 5.72 8.18 -21.43
CA ILE A 61 4.86 7.05 -21.09
C ILE A 61 5.41 5.76 -21.70
N LYS A 62 5.55 4.75 -20.83
CA LYS A 62 5.80 3.35 -21.19
C LYS A 62 4.58 2.53 -20.76
N VAL A 63 4.03 1.71 -21.65
CA VAL A 63 2.91 0.81 -21.34
C VAL A 63 3.38 -0.63 -21.35
N ILE A 64 3.00 -1.38 -20.33
CA ILE A 64 3.29 -2.81 -20.20
C ILE A 64 1.96 -3.54 -20.04
N HIS A 65 1.57 -4.31 -21.05
CA HIS A 65 0.42 -5.20 -20.97
C HIS A 65 0.85 -6.57 -20.48
N LYS A 66 0.15 -7.12 -19.49
CA LYS A 66 0.42 -8.48 -18.98
C LYS A 66 -0.87 -9.26 -18.73
N THR A 67 -0.76 -10.56 -18.63
CA THR A 67 -1.86 -11.40 -18.14
C THR A 67 -2.16 -11.03 -16.68
N ASN A 68 -3.44 -11.01 -16.32
CA ASN A 68 -3.87 -10.65 -14.95
C ASN A 68 -3.17 -11.52 -13.90
N GLY A 69 -2.47 -10.87 -12.99
CA GLY A 69 -1.74 -11.48 -11.85
C GLY A 69 -2.02 -10.76 -10.53
N GLY A 70 -2.85 -9.71 -10.57
CA GLY A 70 -3.19 -8.88 -9.42
C GLY A 70 -2.22 -7.72 -9.20
N VAL A 71 -2.63 -6.78 -8.35
CA VAL A 71 -1.93 -5.50 -8.09
C VAL A 71 -0.46 -5.69 -7.68
N SER A 72 -0.15 -6.69 -6.87
CA SER A 72 1.23 -7.02 -6.47
C SER A 72 2.12 -7.32 -7.68
N SER A 73 1.63 -8.16 -8.59
CA SER A 73 2.36 -8.51 -9.81
C SER A 73 2.57 -7.29 -10.72
N ALA A 74 1.57 -6.41 -10.82
CA ALA A 74 1.68 -5.16 -11.57
C ALA A 74 2.69 -4.20 -10.92
N LYS A 75 2.63 -4.00 -9.59
CA LYS A 75 3.60 -3.18 -8.84
C LYS A 75 5.03 -3.71 -8.99
N ASN A 76 5.25 -5.02 -8.84
CA ASN A 76 6.57 -5.65 -8.99
C ASN A 76 7.15 -5.40 -10.40
N LEU A 77 6.33 -5.57 -11.43
CA LEU A 77 6.75 -5.34 -12.81
C LEU A 77 7.06 -3.87 -13.06
N GLY A 78 6.25 -2.95 -12.53
CA GLY A 78 6.50 -1.51 -12.59
C GLY A 78 7.81 -1.12 -11.93
N VAL A 79 8.09 -1.63 -10.71
CA VAL A 79 9.37 -1.40 -10.00
C VAL A 79 10.54 -1.94 -10.80
N ALA A 80 10.43 -3.12 -11.40
CA ALA A 80 11.48 -3.72 -12.22
C ALA A 80 11.77 -2.92 -13.51
N ALA A 81 10.77 -2.22 -14.05
CA ALA A 81 10.89 -1.40 -15.26
C ALA A 81 11.34 0.04 -14.96
N ALA A 82 11.34 0.47 -13.69
CA ALA A 82 11.67 1.81 -13.26
C ALA A 82 13.18 2.09 -13.41
N THR A 83 13.53 3.23 -14.00
CA THR A 83 14.92 3.68 -14.19
C THR A 83 15.27 4.91 -13.36
N GLY A 84 14.27 5.64 -12.86
CA GLY A 84 14.45 6.84 -12.05
C GLY A 84 15.08 6.58 -10.69
N GLU A 85 15.68 7.61 -10.12
CA GLU A 85 16.23 7.58 -8.76
C GLU A 85 15.13 7.53 -7.70
N LEU A 86 13.94 7.99 -8.07
CA LEU A 86 12.76 8.03 -7.19
C LEU A 86 11.61 7.21 -7.78
N ILE A 87 10.84 6.56 -6.92
CA ILE A 87 9.65 5.78 -7.30
C ILE A 87 8.43 6.31 -6.55
N GLY A 88 7.36 6.57 -7.30
CA GLY A 88 6.02 6.84 -6.79
C GLY A 88 4.99 5.93 -7.45
N PHE A 89 3.87 5.71 -6.78
CA PHE A 89 2.75 4.92 -7.30
C PHE A 89 1.50 5.79 -7.44
N VAL A 90 0.69 5.48 -8.44
CA VAL A 90 -0.68 6.00 -8.58
C VAL A 90 -1.57 4.85 -9.01
N ASP A 91 -2.68 4.63 -8.31
CA ASP A 91 -3.66 3.63 -8.74
C ASP A 91 -4.49 4.19 -9.91
N GLY A 92 -4.82 3.38 -10.89
CA GLY A 92 -5.44 3.82 -12.16
C GLY A 92 -6.86 4.38 -12.05
N ASP A 93 -7.48 4.27 -10.86
CA ASP A 93 -8.77 4.89 -10.52
C ASP A 93 -8.63 6.19 -9.69
N ASP A 94 -7.40 6.58 -9.33
CA ASP A 94 -7.08 7.77 -8.56
C ASP A 94 -6.54 8.91 -9.44
N CYS A 95 -6.36 10.09 -8.87
CA CYS A 95 -5.66 11.21 -9.51
C CYS A 95 -4.89 12.04 -8.50
N ILE A 96 -3.99 12.90 -8.98
CA ILE A 96 -3.10 13.71 -8.14
C ILE A 96 -3.21 15.20 -8.49
N ALA A 97 -2.98 16.06 -7.49
CA ALA A 97 -2.93 17.52 -7.70
C ALA A 97 -1.70 17.90 -8.54
N LEU A 98 -1.80 19.03 -9.26
CA LEU A 98 -0.79 19.54 -10.20
C LEU A 98 0.64 19.59 -9.64
N ASN A 99 0.79 19.88 -8.36
CA ASN A 99 2.08 20.06 -7.67
C ASN A 99 2.47 18.88 -6.76
N TYR A 100 1.85 17.70 -6.94
CA TYR A 100 2.07 16.55 -6.06
C TYR A 100 3.54 16.11 -6.05
N TYR A 101 4.11 15.80 -7.22
CA TYR A 101 5.51 15.33 -7.30
C TYR A 101 6.50 16.46 -7.00
N GLU A 102 6.26 17.69 -7.41
CA GLU A 102 7.12 18.83 -7.07
C GLU A 102 7.22 19.01 -5.55
N THR A 103 6.10 18.92 -4.85
CA THR A 103 6.05 19.02 -3.38
C THR A 103 6.84 17.90 -2.71
N LEU A 104 6.67 16.66 -3.18
CA LEU A 104 7.36 15.49 -2.63
C LEU A 104 8.87 15.54 -2.91
N VAL A 105 9.29 15.86 -4.14
CA VAL A 105 10.71 15.95 -4.52
C VAL A 105 11.42 17.06 -3.74
N ASN A 106 10.81 18.23 -3.65
CA ASN A 106 11.37 19.35 -2.89
C ASN A 106 11.56 19.00 -1.41
N ALA A 107 10.56 18.34 -0.80
CA ALA A 107 10.64 17.90 0.58
C ALA A 107 11.69 16.79 0.78
N LEU A 108 11.80 15.86 -0.16
CA LEU A 108 12.79 14.79 -0.11
C LEU A 108 14.22 15.37 -0.14
N LYS A 109 14.48 16.30 -1.06
CA LYS A 109 15.77 17.00 -1.17
C LYS A 109 16.07 17.84 0.07
N LYS A 110 15.11 18.71 0.49
CA LYS A 110 15.26 19.61 1.64
C LYS A 110 15.55 18.89 2.94
N ASN A 111 14.88 17.77 3.17
CA ASN A 111 14.97 17.03 4.41
C ASN A 111 15.99 15.88 4.36
N GLU A 112 16.63 15.63 3.22
CA GLU A 112 17.50 14.47 2.99
C GLU A 112 16.84 13.14 3.36
N SER A 113 15.56 13.00 2.98
CA SER A 113 14.75 11.84 3.34
C SER A 113 14.92 10.70 2.34
N ASP A 114 14.71 9.47 2.80
CA ASP A 114 14.67 8.30 1.94
C ASP A 114 13.24 8.08 1.40
N ILE A 115 12.24 8.46 2.21
CA ILE A 115 10.82 8.45 1.86
C ILE A 115 10.19 9.77 2.31
N VAL A 116 9.32 10.34 1.48
CA VAL A 116 8.41 11.42 1.85
C VAL A 116 6.98 10.95 1.64
N ARG A 117 6.09 11.24 2.60
CA ARG A 117 4.67 10.89 2.56
C ARG A 117 3.79 12.10 2.81
N MET A 118 2.55 12.02 2.36
CA MET A 118 1.51 12.99 2.69
C MET A 118 0.16 12.30 2.90
N GLY A 119 -0.85 13.07 3.21
CA GLY A 119 -2.22 12.59 3.31
C GLY A 119 -2.94 12.52 1.97
N MET A 120 -4.26 12.41 2.04
CA MET A 120 -5.12 12.24 0.87
C MET A 120 -6.45 12.98 1.04
N GLU A 121 -6.99 13.43 -0.08
CA GLU A 121 -8.39 13.78 -0.27
C GLU A 121 -9.14 12.53 -0.73
N ARG A 122 -10.26 12.18 -0.09
CA ARG A 122 -11.15 11.12 -0.56
C ARG A 122 -12.26 11.69 -1.40
N ILE A 123 -12.46 11.14 -2.59
CA ILE A 123 -13.51 11.53 -3.54
C ILE A 123 -14.42 10.35 -3.87
N ASP A 124 -15.64 10.61 -4.30
CA ASP A 124 -16.55 9.56 -4.79
C ASP A 124 -16.26 9.18 -6.25
N GLU A 125 -17.07 8.27 -6.81
CA GLU A 125 -16.94 7.80 -8.19
C GLU A 125 -17.04 8.93 -9.24
N ASN A 126 -17.67 10.06 -8.90
CA ASN A 126 -17.87 11.23 -9.76
C ASN A 126 -16.84 12.36 -9.48
N GLY A 127 -15.85 12.12 -8.63
CA GLY A 127 -14.85 13.10 -8.26
C GLY A 127 -15.29 14.11 -7.19
N LYS A 128 -16.47 13.91 -6.55
CA LYS A 128 -16.98 14.80 -5.52
C LYS A 128 -16.26 14.52 -4.19
N PHE A 129 -15.84 15.60 -3.51
CA PHE A 129 -15.21 15.54 -2.19
C PHE A 129 -16.06 14.79 -1.14
N ILE A 130 -15.44 13.88 -0.41
CA ILE A 130 -16.03 13.16 0.73
C ILE A 130 -15.41 13.65 2.04
N ASN A 131 -14.11 13.46 2.20
CA ASN A 131 -13.33 13.89 3.35
C ASN A 131 -11.83 13.91 3.02
N ARG A 132 -11.02 14.33 3.98
CA ARG A 132 -9.57 14.35 3.84
C ARG A 132 -8.87 13.77 5.06
N VAL A 133 -7.67 13.27 4.85
CA VAL A 133 -6.74 12.85 5.90
C VAL A 133 -5.49 13.69 5.73
N ILE A 134 -5.26 14.62 6.66
CA ILE A 134 -4.08 15.49 6.67
C ILE A 134 -3.26 15.13 7.91
N PRO A 135 -2.07 14.53 7.75
CA PRO A 135 -1.19 14.24 8.88
C PRO A 135 -0.56 15.51 9.43
N LYS A 136 -0.01 15.41 10.63
CA LYS A 136 0.88 16.45 11.13
C LYS A 136 2.24 16.34 10.47
N GLU A 137 2.87 17.47 10.18
CA GLU A 137 4.25 17.50 9.69
C GLU A 137 5.19 16.91 10.74
N ALA A 138 5.98 15.95 10.32
CA ALA A 138 6.94 15.28 11.20
C ALA A 138 8.05 14.57 10.40
N SER A 139 9.18 14.34 11.06
CA SER A 139 10.22 13.46 10.56
C SER A 139 10.40 12.29 11.53
N TYR A 140 10.67 11.12 10.97
CA TYR A 140 10.82 9.87 11.69
C TYR A 140 12.09 9.15 11.24
N SER A 141 12.81 8.52 12.16
CA SER A 141 13.73 7.45 11.83
C SER A 141 12.98 6.24 11.29
N GLY A 142 13.66 5.30 10.66
CA GLY A 142 13.01 4.06 10.22
C GLY A 142 12.32 3.32 11.38
N TYR A 143 12.97 3.27 12.55
CA TYR A 143 12.41 2.66 13.76
C TYR A 143 11.13 3.36 14.26
N GLU A 144 11.12 4.69 14.34
CA GLU A 144 9.92 5.44 14.72
C GLU A 144 8.77 5.24 13.70
N ALA A 145 9.11 5.14 12.41
CA ALA A 145 8.12 4.83 11.36
C ALA A 145 7.49 3.43 11.56
N LEU A 146 8.28 2.42 11.97
CA LEU A 146 7.76 1.10 12.32
C LEU A 146 6.71 1.15 13.45
N GLN A 147 6.91 2.02 14.44
CA GLN A 147 5.97 2.21 15.54
C GLN A 147 4.63 2.84 15.11
N CYS A 148 4.62 3.53 13.96
CA CYS A 148 3.43 4.19 13.42
C CYS A 148 2.55 3.28 12.55
N ILE A 149 3.08 2.15 12.05
CA ILE A 149 2.34 1.27 11.14
C ILE A 149 1.07 0.72 11.79
N GLY A 150 -0.08 1.06 11.21
CA GLY A 150 -1.39 0.57 11.64
C GLY A 150 -2.02 1.32 12.81
N LYS A 151 -1.43 2.46 13.18
CA LYS A 151 -1.96 3.38 14.21
C LYS A 151 -2.65 4.61 13.63
N ASP A 152 -2.67 4.72 12.32
CA ASP A 152 -3.23 5.84 11.56
C ASP A 152 -4.25 5.40 10.50
N ASP A 153 -4.75 6.33 9.70
CA ASP A 153 -5.68 6.11 8.60
C ASP A 153 -5.01 5.54 7.32
N GLY A 154 -3.90 4.84 7.46
CA GLY A 154 -3.20 4.17 6.37
C GLY A 154 -2.01 4.94 5.80
N ILE A 155 -1.69 6.14 6.32
CA ILE A 155 -0.58 6.98 5.82
C ILE A 155 0.75 6.23 5.84
N PHE A 156 1.03 5.43 6.87
CA PHE A 156 2.26 4.64 6.99
C PHE A 156 2.21 3.29 6.24
N ILE A 157 1.14 3.01 5.50
CA ILE A 157 0.98 1.74 4.76
C ILE A 157 0.86 1.99 3.26
N MET A 158 -0.03 2.90 2.83
CA MET A 158 -0.40 3.11 1.42
C MET A 158 0.76 3.70 0.61
N ASN A 159 1.31 2.94 -0.35
CA ASN A 159 2.49 3.37 -1.11
C ASN A 159 2.20 4.53 -2.08
N GLN A 160 0.98 4.67 -2.58
CA GLN A 160 0.56 5.78 -3.44
C GLN A 160 0.61 7.14 -2.75
N LEU A 161 0.68 7.19 -1.41
CA LEU A 161 0.83 8.44 -0.66
C LEU A 161 2.29 8.86 -0.47
N SER A 162 3.23 8.28 -1.21
CA SER A 162 4.65 8.50 -0.99
C SER A 162 5.48 8.62 -2.25
N LEU A 163 6.64 9.26 -2.09
CA LEU A 163 7.76 9.22 -3.00
C LEU A 163 8.96 8.65 -2.25
N SER A 164 9.61 7.64 -2.81
CA SER A 164 10.70 6.92 -2.17
C SER A 164 11.92 6.86 -3.07
N LYS A 165 13.12 6.85 -2.51
CA LYS A 165 14.32 6.49 -3.26
C LYS A 165 14.19 5.07 -3.81
N ARG A 166 14.65 4.83 -5.04
CA ARG A 166 14.56 3.51 -5.69
C ARG A 166 15.26 2.41 -4.90
N GLU A 167 16.37 2.72 -4.25
CA GLU A 167 17.12 1.77 -3.40
C GLU A 167 16.30 1.16 -2.25
N VAL A 168 15.23 1.84 -1.82
CA VAL A 168 14.32 1.33 -0.78
C VAL A 168 13.61 0.04 -1.25
N PHE A 169 13.38 -0.10 -2.55
CA PHE A 169 12.70 -1.26 -3.14
C PHE A 169 13.61 -2.47 -3.40
N GLU A 170 14.93 -2.32 -3.27
CA GLU A 170 15.86 -3.42 -3.50
C GLU A 170 15.56 -4.62 -2.59
N ASN A 171 15.47 -5.82 -3.18
CA ASN A 171 15.14 -7.07 -2.47
C ASN A 171 13.80 -7.03 -1.71
N ILE A 172 12.88 -6.15 -2.08
CA ILE A 172 11.49 -6.13 -1.60
C ILE A 172 10.58 -6.45 -2.78
N SER A 173 9.67 -7.39 -2.59
CA SER A 173 8.68 -7.77 -3.58
C SER A 173 7.30 -7.78 -2.94
N PHE A 174 6.33 -7.18 -3.61
CA PHE A 174 4.93 -7.26 -3.19
C PHE A 174 4.44 -8.71 -3.33
N PRO A 175 3.81 -9.29 -2.31
CA PRO A 175 3.40 -10.69 -2.32
C PRO A 175 2.26 -10.93 -3.32
N GLU A 176 2.52 -11.70 -4.37
CA GLU A 176 1.53 -12.01 -5.40
C GLU A 176 0.40 -12.90 -4.86
N GLY A 177 -0.79 -12.74 -5.42
CA GLY A 177 -1.98 -13.50 -5.03
C GLY A 177 -2.63 -13.07 -3.73
N ARG A 178 -2.05 -12.13 -2.98
CA ARG A 178 -2.60 -11.56 -1.74
C ARG A 178 -3.22 -10.19 -1.98
N VAL A 179 -4.23 -9.84 -1.18
CA VAL A 179 -4.69 -8.46 -1.00
C VAL A 179 -3.98 -7.82 0.20
N CYS A 180 -4.04 -6.49 0.34
CA CYS A 180 -3.30 -5.74 1.37
C CYS A 180 -1.77 -5.85 1.19
N GLU A 181 -1.30 -5.84 -0.03
CA GLU A 181 0.10 -5.95 -0.42
C GLU A 181 0.97 -4.86 0.22
N ASP A 182 0.45 -3.63 0.30
CA ASP A 182 1.13 -2.50 0.94
C ASP A 182 1.40 -2.77 2.43
N ALA A 183 0.41 -3.32 3.14
CA ALA A 183 0.57 -3.70 4.55
C ALA A 183 1.60 -4.82 4.76
N ALA A 184 1.75 -5.68 3.76
CA ALA A 184 2.70 -6.80 3.82
C ALA A 184 4.16 -6.34 3.70
N VAL A 185 4.43 -5.23 2.98
CA VAL A 185 5.80 -4.75 2.72
C VAL A 185 6.18 -3.48 3.48
N ALA A 186 5.24 -2.72 4.02
CA ALA A 186 5.52 -1.43 4.67
C ALA A 186 6.64 -1.49 5.71
N HIS A 187 6.66 -2.54 6.54
CA HIS A 187 7.70 -2.72 7.55
C HIS A 187 9.09 -2.92 6.94
N GLN A 188 9.19 -3.60 5.78
CA GLN A 188 10.46 -3.86 5.11
C GLN A 188 11.08 -2.56 4.59
N PHE A 189 10.26 -1.62 4.10
CA PHE A 189 10.73 -0.29 3.70
C PHE A 189 11.32 0.45 4.88
N TYR A 190 10.61 0.52 6.01
CA TYR A 190 11.05 1.27 7.18
C TYR A 190 12.26 0.65 7.91
N MET A 191 12.45 -0.66 7.80
CA MET A 191 13.65 -1.32 8.31
C MET A 191 14.92 -0.96 7.53
N LYS A 192 14.79 -0.39 6.31
CA LYS A 192 15.93 -0.02 5.45
C LYS A 192 16.29 1.45 5.49
N ILE A 193 15.36 2.32 5.83
CA ILE A 193 15.53 3.76 5.71
C ILE A 193 16.15 4.37 6.96
N LYS A 194 16.83 5.50 6.76
CA LYS A 194 17.34 6.35 7.84
C LYS A 194 16.30 7.40 8.23
N LYS A 195 15.58 7.96 7.24
CA LYS A 195 14.67 9.08 7.47
C LYS A 195 13.42 9.03 6.59
N LEU A 196 12.28 9.19 7.23
CA LEU A 196 10.97 9.44 6.65
C LEU A 196 10.53 10.86 7.01
N THR A 197 10.01 11.62 6.05
CA THR A 197 9.31 12.90 6.29
C THR A 197 7.84 12.75 5.92
N VAL A 198 6.95 13.24 6.78
CA VAL A 198 5.51 13.31 6.55
C VAL A 198 5.12 14.78 6.39
N LEU A 199 4.39 15.11 5.33
CA LEU A 199 3.96 16.46 4.99
C LEU A 199 2.49 16.69 5.32
N PRO A 200 2.09 17.91 5.76
CA PRO A 200 0.72 18.22 6.14
C PRO A 200 -0.14 18.61 4.91
N TYR A 201 -0.13 17.80 3.86
CA TYR A 201 -0.85 18.03 2.61
C TYR A 201 -1.71 16.82 2.24
N ASP A 202 -2.73 17.02 1.39
CA ASP A 202 -3.68 16.04 0.88
C ASP A 202 -3.76 16.06 -0.67
N LEU A 203 -2.59 16.16 -1.32
CA LEU A 203 -2.50 16.34 -2.77
C LEU A 203 -2.74 15.05 -3.58
N TYR A 204 -2.97 13.93 -2.94
CA TYR A 204 -3.41 12.68 -3.56
C TYR A 204 -4.93 12.56 -3.44
N ARG A 205 -5.63 12.30 -4.54
CA ARG A 205 -7.09 12.12 -4.58
C ARG A 205 -7.44 10.65 -4.70
N TYR A 206 -7.77 10.07 -3.55
CA TYR A 206 -8.16 8.66 -3.43
C TYR A 206 -9.64 8.49 -3.76
N ARG A 207 -9.95 7.72 -4.82
CA ARG A 207 -11.33 7.49 -5.27
C ARG A 207 -11.97 6.29 -4.58
N ILE A 208 -13.12 6.51 -3.98
CA ILE A 208 -13.91 5.44 -3.37
C ILE A 208 -14.89 4.91 -4.43
N VAL A 209 -14.56 3.74 -4.97
CA VAL A 209 -15.40 3.05 -5.97
C VAL A 209 -16.18 1.95 -5.28
N SER A 210 -17.52 1.89 -5.53
CA SER A 210 -18.43 0.91 -4.91
C SER A 210 -18.04 -0.54 -5.23
N GLN A 211 -17.43 -0.78 -6.38
CA GLN A 211 -16.96 -2.10 -6.82
C GLN A 211 -15.53 -2.45 -6.38
N SER A 212 -14.84 -1.56 -5.67
CA SER A 212 -13.48 -1.80 -5.16
C SER A 212 -13.42 -3.09 -4.34
N ILE A 213 -12.27 -3.76 -4.38
CA ILE A 213 -11.97 -4.97 -3.57
C ILE A 213 -12.21 -4.70 -2.09
N MET A 214 -11.96 -3.46 -1.63
CA MET A 214 -12.15 -3.05 -0.23
C MET A 214 -13.63 -2.90 0.18
N HIS A 215 -14.56 -2.70 -0.77
CA HIS A 215 -15.99 -2.51 -0.52
C HIS A 215 -16.84 -3.75 -0.80
N LYS A 216 -16.30 -4.76 -1.48
CA LYS A 216 -17.00 -6.04 -1.69
C LYS A 216 -17.25 -6.75 -0.35
N LYS A 217 -18.29 -7.63 -0.30
CA LYS A 217 -18.60 -8.48 0.87
C LYS A 217 -17.32 -9.11 1.44
N ILE A 218 -17.27 -9.28 2.77
CA ILE A 218 -16.12 -9.87 3.46
C ILE A 218 -15.85 -11.25 2.87
N VAL A 219 -14.77 -11.36 2.11
CA VAL A 219 -14.32 -12.57 1.43
C VAL A 219 -13.08 -13.13 2.13
N ILE A 220 -12.78 -14.41 1.88
CA ILE A 220 -11.66 -15.12 2.49
C ILE A 220 -10.31 -14.42 2.28
N LYS A 221 -10.12 -13.73 1.14
CA LYS A 221 -8.92 -12.92 0.85
C LYS A 221 -8.65 -11.81 1.88
N ARG A 222 -9.65 -11.32 2.61
CA ARG A 222 -9.41 -10.37 3.71
C ARG A 222 -8.60 -10.94 4.87
N LEU A 223 -8.43 -12.26 4.94
CA LEU A 223 -7.54 -12.90 5.91
C LEU A 223 -6.05 -12.67 5.60
N ASP A 224 -5.72 -12.21 4.38
CA ASP A 224 -4.35 -11.91 3.97
C ASP A 224 -3.72 -10.82 4.85
N ILE A 225 -4.55 -9.94 5.46
CA ILE A 225 -4.07 -8.97 6.44
C ILE A 225 -3.44 -9.64 7.67
N ILE A 226 -3.95 -10.81 8.09
CA ILE A 226 -3.38 -11.54 9.24
C ILE A 226 -2.04 -12.17 8.85
N GLU A 227 -1.90 -12.62 7.60
CA GLU A 227 -0.61 -13.09 7.09
C GLU A 227 0.40 -11.94 7.01
N ALA A 228 0.00 -10.78 6.48
CA ALA A 228 0.86 -9.60 6.43
C ALA A 228 1.36 -9.20 7.84
N LEU A 229 0.48 -9.28 8.84
CA LEU A 229 0.83 -9.01 10.24
C LEU A 229 1.73 -10.10 10.83
N TYR A 230 1.54 -11.36 10.43
CA TYR A 230 2.40 -12.46 10.84
C TYR A 230 3.80 -12.35 10.23
N ASP A 231 3.90 -12.04 8.94
CA ASP A 231 5.18 -11.81 8.27
C ASP A 231 5.94 -10.64 8.92
N ARG A 232 5.25 -9.54 9.24
CA ARG A 232 5.80 -8.42 10.00
C ARG A 232 6.29 -8.84 11.38
N PHE A 233 5.50 -9.62 12.11
CA PHE A 233 5.85 -10.12 13.43
C PHE A 233 7.16 -10.93 13.38
N LEU A 234 7.28 -11.85 12.42
CA LEU A 234 8.49 -12.64 12.23
C LEU A 234 9.70 -11.76 11.86
N SER A 235 9.51 -10.76 11.00
CA SER A 235 10.56 -9.81 10.63
C SER A 235 11.07 -9.05 11.86
N TYR A 236 10.17 -8.58 12.72
CA TYR A 236 10.55 -7.88 13.96
C TYR A 236 11.26 -8.81 14.95
N GLN A 237 10.74 -10.04 15.12
CA GLN A 237 11.35 -11.04 16.00
C GLN A 237 12.78 -11.37 15.56
N ASN A 238 12.99 -11.61 14.27
CA ASN A 238 14.29 -11.94 13.69
C ASN A 238 15.29 -10.77 13.73
N SER A 239 14.80 -9.54 13.74
CA SER A 239 15.63 -8.33 13.77
C SER A 239 15.80 -7.74 15.18
N GLY A 240 15.24 -8.38 16.20
CA GLY A 240 15.40 -7.96 17.59
C GLY A 240 14.50 -6.78 18.00
N TYR A 241 13.49 -6.40 17.21
CA TYR A 241 12.51 -5.34 17.56
C TYR A 241 11.41 -5.89 18.47
N ILE A 242 11.80 -6.40 19.65
CA ILE A 242 10.91 -7.15 20.56
C ILE A 242 9.72 -6.29 21.06
N GLU A 243 9.95 -5.01 21.30
CA GLU A 243 8.93 -4.04 21.76
C GLU A 243 7.81 -3.81 20.74
N LEU A 244 8.04 -4.08 19.43
CA LEU A 244 7.02 -3.94 18.38
C LEU A 244 6.14 -5.19 18.22
N LEU A 245 6.51 -6.31 18.83
CA LEU A 245 5.78 -7.57 18.72
C LEU A 245 4.38 -7.47 19.36
N ALA A 246 4.29 -6.87 20.54
CA ALA A 246 3.02 -6.70 21.26
C ALA A 246 2.03 -5.85 20.46
N ASP A 247 2.47 -4.73 19.89
CA ASP A 247 1.63 -3.86 19.05
C ASP A 247 1.14 -4.60 17.81
N THR A 248 2.03 -5.33 17.12
CA THR A 248 1.67 -6.13 15.94
C THR A 248 0.65 -7.22 16.29
N CYS A 249 0.83 -7.92 17.40
CA CYS A 249 -0.11 -8.92 17.89
C CYS A 249 -1.48 -8.29 18.23
N ASN A 250 -1.51 -7.10 18.85
CA ASN A 250 -2.74 -6.39 19.16
C ASN A 250 -3.50 -5.93 17.90
N ILE A 251 -2.78 -5.46 16.89
CA ILE A 251 -3.39 -5.14 15.58
C ILE A 251 -4.00 -6.40 14.96
N ALA A 252 -3.28 -7.53 14.97
CA ALA A 252 -3.80 -8.80 14.47
C ALA A 252 -5.04 -9.25 15.25
N LYS A 253 -5.03 -9.16 16.57
CA LYS A 253 -6.18 -9.45 17.42
C LYS A 253 -7.42 -8.66 17.00
N ASN A 254 -7.26 -7.35 16.76
CA ASN A 254 -8.34 -6.48 16.33
C ASN A 254 -8.88 -6.82 14.92
N LYS A 255 -8.14 -7.57 14.10
CA LYS A 255 -8.59 -8.05 12.79
C LYS A 255 -9.19 -9.45 12.83
N MET A 256 -9.00 -10.23 13.91
CA MET A 256 -9.51 -11.62 14.00
C MET A 256 -11.04 -11.74 13.97
N TRP A 257 -11.81 -10.66 14.24
CA TRP A 257 -13.26 -10.66 14.09
C TRP A 257 -13.71 -11.01 12.65
N ILE A 258 -12.84 -10.82 11.66
CA ILE A 258 -13.09 -11.17 10.25
C ILE A 258 -13.43 -12.66 10.13
N LEU A 259 -12.78 -13.53 10.92
CA LEU A 259 -13.05 -14.98 10.91
C LEU A 259 -14.52 -15.33 11.24
N GLY A 260 -15.15 -14.56 12.12
CA GLY A 260 -16.55 -14.78 12.50
C GLY A 260 -17.57 -14.37 11.41
N ARG A 261 -17.13 -13.63 10.39
CA ARG A 261 -17.98 -13.10 9.31
C ARG A 261 -17.80 -13.81 7.98
N ILE A 262 -16.79 -14.67 7.85
CA ILE A 262 -16.51 -15.43 6.63
C ILE A 262 -17.23 -16.78 6.70
N LYS A 263 -17.91 -17.13 5.62
CA LYS A 263 -18.43 -18.50 5.42
C LYS A 263 -17.32 -19.39 4.82
N PHE A 264 -16.85 -20.36 5.58
CA PHE A 264 -15.85 -21.35 5.16
C PHE A 264 -16.57 -22.56 4.57
N ILE A 265 -16.77 -22.57 3.25
CA ILE A 265 -17.60 -23.56 2.55
C ILE A 265 -16.74 -24.74 2.11
N THR A 266 -15.63 -24.48 1.45
CA THR A 266 -14.78 -25.51 0.86
C THR A 266 -13.79 -26.10 1.88
N LYS A 267 -13.19 -27.26 1.53
CA LYS A 267 -12.09 -27.83 2.31
C LYS A 267 -10.88 -26.88 2.36
N ALA A 268 -10.59 -26.20 1.25
CA ALA A 268 -9.51 -25.22 1.17
C ALA A 268 -9.77 -24.03 2.12
N ASP A 269 -10.99 -23.51 2.18
CA ASP A 269 -11.36 -22.44 3.11
C ASP A 269 -11.14 -22.84 4.58
N LYS A 270 -11.49 -24.08 4.93
CA LYS A 270 -11.31 -24.60 6.29
C LYS A 270 -9.82 -24.76 6.64
N VAL A 271 -8.99 -25.20 5.69
CA VAL A 271 -7.53 -25.25 5.85
C VAL A 271 -6.97 -23.84 6.05
N ARG A 272 -7.39 -22.88 5.23
CA ARG A 272 -6.99 -21.48 5.34
C ARG A 272 -7.34 -20.91 6.73
N LYS A 273 -8.55 -21.15 7.21
CA LYS A 273 -8.97 -20.77 8.57
C LYS A 273 -8.01 -21.28 9.64
N GLN A 274 -7.64 -22.58 9.56
CA GLN A 274 -6.74 -23.18 10.53
C GLN A 274 -5.33 -22.59 10.48
N GLN A 275 -4.83 -22.27 9.29
CA GLN A 275 -3.54 -21.60 9.11
C GLN A 275 -3.54 -20.22 9.79
N ILE A 276 -4.55 -19.39 9.55
CA ILE A 276 -4.70 -18.06 10.16
C ILE A 276 -4.76 -18.16 11.69
N ILE A 277 -5.52 -19.11 12.24
CA ILE A 277 -5.59 -19.33 13.68
C ILE A 277 -4.22 -19.74 14.23
N LYS A 278 -3.47 -20.59 13.51
CA LYS A 278 -2.12 -21.02 13.91
C LYS A 278 -1.15 -19.86 13.95
N MET A 279 -1.16 -18.98 12.94
CA MET A 279 -0.34 -17.77 12.85
C MET A 279 -0.62 -16.83 14.03
N TYR A 280 -1.90 -16.54 14.29
CA TYR A 280 -2.27 -15.69 15.42
C TYR A 280 -1.87 -16.29 16.76
N ARG A 281 -2.07 -17.61 16.96
CA ARG A 281 -1.63 -18.31 18.18
C ARG A 281 -0.12 -18.24 18.39
N TYR A 282 0.65 -18.33 17.30
CA TYR A 282 2.11 -18.15 17.36
C TYR A 282 2.47 -16.75 17.85
N MET A 283 1.95 -15.70 17.22
CA MET A 283 2.19 -14.33 17.64
C MET A 283 1.83 -14.12 19.13
N TYR A 284 0.65 -14.58 19.54
CA TYR A 284 0.16 -14.42 20.92
C TYR A 284 1.03 -15.13 21.97
N ARG A 285 1.64 -16.26 21.62
CA ARG A 285 2.50 -17.03 22.54
C ARG A 285 3.92 -16.44 22.66
N ASN A 286 4.33 -15.66 21.69
CA ASN A 286 5.67 -15.08 21.60
C ASN A 286 5.71 -13.59 21.94
N VAL A 287 4.71 -13.08 22.62
CA VAL A 287 4.71 -11.75 23.23
C VAL A 287 4.61 -11.87 24.75
N ASP A 288 5.28 -10.99 25.46
CA ASP A 288 5.09 -10.84 26.89
C ASP A 288 3.63 -10.43 27.15
N LYS A 289 2.94 -11.19 27.99
CA LYS A 289 1.50 -11.02 28.20
C LYS A 289 1.22 -9.63 28.73
N PRO A 290 0.45 -8.79 28.00
CA PRO A 290 -0.08 -7.59 28.62
C PRO A 290 -0.99 -7.98 29.78
N SER A 291 -0.89 -7.26 30.89
CA SER A 291 -1.55 -7.52 32.17
C SER A 291 -3.09 -7.51 32.18
N ASN A 292 -3.76 -7.56 31.03
CA ASN A 292 -5.20 -7.44 30.90
C ASN A 292 -5.90 -8.77 30.59
N ALA A 293 -6.55 -9.33 31.60
CA ALA A 293 -7.33 -10.57 31.62
C ALA A 293 -8.46 -10.68 30.55
N HIS A 294 -8.81 -9.62 29.87
CA HIS A 294 -9.84 -9.62 28.79
C HIS A 294 -9.46 -10.42 27.55
N CYS A 295 -8.18 -10.77 27.36
CA CYS A 295 -7.72 -11.59 26.24
C CYS A 295 -8.19 -13.07 26.32
N ALA A 296 -8.39 -13.61 27.51
CA ALA A 296 -8.76 -15.03 27.69
C ALA A 296 -10.19 -15.33 27.21
N ILE A 297 -11.12 -14.39 27.37
CA ILE A 297 -12.53 -14.59 27.03
C ILE A 297 -12.77 -14.61 25.51
N PHE A 298 -12.10 -13.73 24.75
CA PHE A 298 -12.21 -13.71 23.27
C PHE A 298 -11.60 -14.98 22.65
N PHE A 299 -10.54 -15.49 23.24
CA PHE A 299 -9.87 -16.72 22.81
C PHE A 299 -10.77 -17.95 22.97
N HIS A 300 -11.56 -18.01 24.05
CA HIS A 300 -12.42 -19.17 24.35
C HIS A 300 -13.65 -19.26 23.45
N ILE A 301 -14.25 -18.11 23.08
CA ILE A 301 -15.54 -18.10 22.36
C ILE A 301 -15.38 -18.28 20.85
N TYR A 302 -14.30 -17.81 20.24
CA TYR A 302 -14.13 -17.77 18.75
C TYR A 302 -13.09 -18.72 18.18
N ILE A 303 -12.21 -19.26 18.99
CA ILE A 303 -11.05 -20.05 18.51
C ILE A 303 -11.11 -21.53 18.95
N ILE A 304 -11.89 -21.89 19.94
CA ILE A 304 -12.00 -23.26 20.48
C ILE A 304 -13.28 -23.97 20.02
N LYS A 305 -14.32 -23.27 19.61
CA LYS A 305 -15.47 -23.86 18.91
C LYS A 305 -15.24 -23.78 17.38
#